data_2c3a85b96eaf8920f0ea85b6529fc4b2
#
_entry.id   2c3a85b96eaf8920f0ea85b6529fc4b2
#
_cell.length_a   1.000
_cell.length_b   1.000
_cell.length_c   1.000
_cell.angle_alpha   90.00
_cell.angle_beta   90.00
_cell.angle_gamma   90.00
#
_symmetry.space_group_name_H-M   'P 1'
#
loop_
_entity.id
_entity.type
_entity.pdbx_description
1 polymer ?
#
loop_
_entity_poly.entity_id
_entity_poly.type
_entity_poly.pdbx_seq_one_letter_code
_entity_poly.pdbx_strand_id
1 'polypeptide(L)'
;MKKQRETEQQESVIAPRVGEPVAKKQTRKKLVKRILLGVLCFLLIAGGGIGWGMWSSRYPERINMGTSCNMEDMNMSDMGSMCQAGNSGSGTPIDTLQAPQTAAHIDTFTLTAQPAHLSFGSGNASDAWTFNGTSPGPTLHVRQGDLVIVHLVNHLSFGVTIHWHGITVPNSADGVAGVTQDAVKPGQTYTYRFLAKDAGTYWYHSHQESFEQTGHGLYGMVIVDPVISTVHDDVDTALALHTWNSNPILNGAMGTVHISAQSGQWVRLRLVNTDNYPYHLTLVGTPFLVAALDGHDINGPTPLTAVPLSIDGGQRYDLRFRMPENGPVALLIAKDGDQQYAKTPAVLVGQGQYVSSALPSLNQNEFNFATYGQPRTDPITLQSHFDATYTISLGFTIGFSNGRPGPVFTLNGKSFPNSPEIVVKPGQLIRLHFENNADSGIHPMHLHGHTLTVLTKNGRALAGSPVHLDTISVRPHESYDVAFYADNPGLWMLHCHNLYHANHGMDMMIVYPNISTPYAIGNASGNFPD
;
A
#
# COMPACT_ATOMS: atom_id res chain seq x y z
N MET A 1 -14.23 -65.76 76.17
CA MET A 1 -13.25 -66.28 77.09
C MET A 1 -12.15 -65.31 77.27
N LYS A 2 -12.10 -64.58 78.39
CA LYS A 2 -11.08 -64.58 79.43
C LYS A 2 -9.66 -64.49 78.88
N LYS A 3 -8.79 -63.53 79.27
CA LYS A 3 -8.42 -62.99 80.53
C LYS A 3 -7.48 -61.76 80.24
N GLN A 4 -7.68 -60.68 80.84
CA GLN A 4 -6.95 -60.15 82.06
C GLN A 4 -5.47 -59.72 81.84
N ARG A 5 -5.28 -58.39 81.92
CA ARG A 5 -4.44 -57.65 82.90
C ARG A 5 -2.93 -57.80 82.72
N GLU A 6 -2.23 -56.70 82.58
CA GLU A 6 -1.65 -55.97 83.70
C GLU A 6 -1.09 -54.61 83.28
N THR A 7 -1.16 -53.73 84.24
CA THR A 7 -0.71 -52.33 84.31
C THR A 7 0.78 -52.22 84.46
N GLU A 8 1.44 -51.32 83.73
CA GLU A 8 2.64 -50.67 84.26
C GLU A 8 2.67 -49.23 83.81
N GLN A 9 2.76 -48.33 84.79
CA GLN A 9 3.03 -46.90 84.65
C GLN A 9 4.50 -46.69 84.29
N GLN A 10 4.77 -45.89 83.28
CA GLN A 10 6.05 -45.25 83.14
C GLN A 10 5.86 -43.80 82.76
N GLU A 11 6.46 -42.95 83.49
CA GLU A 11 6.50 -41.49 83.50
C GLU A 11 6.89 -40.93 82.12
N SER A 12 6.08 -40.01 81.62
CA SER A 12 6.38 -39.24 80.41
C SER A 12 7.36 -38.11 80.76
N VAL A 13 8.59 -38.24 80.34
CA VAL A 13 9.55 -37.13 80.30
C VAL A 13 9.19 -36.23 79.12
N ILE A 14 8.68 -35.05 79.37
CA ILE A 14 8.41 -34.01 78.42
C ILE A 14 9.75 -33.43 77.92
N ALA A 15 10.12 -33.77 76.67
CA ALA A 15 11.22 -33.13 75.97
C ALA A 15 10.82 -31.69 75.60
N PRO A 16 11.65 -30.67 75.74
CA PRO A 16 11.35 -29.30 75.40
C PRO A 16 11.28 -29.17 73.84
N ARG A 17 10.20 -28.57 73.36
CA ARG A 17 10.08 -28.17 71.95
C ARG A 17 11.23 -27.20 71.65
N VAL A 18 12.14 -27.64 70.81
CA VAL A 18 13.16 -26.76 70.21
C VAL A 18 12.41 -25.78 69.29
N GLY A 19 12.36 -24.54 69.73
CA GLY A 19 11.80 -23.46 68.88
C GLY A 19 12.60 -23.30 67.62
N GLU A 20 11.92 -23.23 66.45
CA GLU A 20 12.55 -22.91 65.19
C GLU A 20 13.36 -21.60 65.28
N PRO A 21 14.58 -21.55 64.74
CA PRO A 21 15.45 -20.40 64.92
C PRO A 21 14.87 -19.18 64.22
N VAL A 22 14.58 -18.13 64.98
CA VAL A 22 14.06 -16.81 64.53
C VAL A 22 14.94 -16.20 63.44
N ALA A 23 16.18 -16.61 63.29
CA ALA A 23 17.12 -16.19 62.25
C ALA A 23 16.68 -16.59 60.81
N LYS A 24 15.98 -17.73 60.60
CA LYS A 24 15.51 -18.16 59.27
C LYS A 24 14.34 -17.31 58.75
N LYS A 25 13.51 -16.75 59.63
CA LYS A 25 12.38 -15.87 59.26
C LYS A 25 12.83 -14.47 58.87
N GLN A 26 13.90 -13.95 59.47
CA GLN A 26 14.46 -12.64 59.11
C GLN A 26 15.22 -12.65 57.77
N THR A 27 15.93 -13.72 57.45
CA THR A 27 16.62 -13.87 56.16
C THR A 27 15.63 -14.01 55.00
N ARG A 28 14.52 -14.73 55.16
CA ARG A 28 13.44 -14.84 54.14
C ARG A 28 12.78 -13.48 53.89
N LYS A 29 12.47 -12.70 54.93
CA LYS A 29 11.90 -11.35 54.79
C LYS A 29 12.85 -10.37 54.08
N LYS A 30 14.15 -10.44 54.34
CA LYS A 30 15.16 -9.62 53.64
C LYS A 30 15.31 -10.03 52.17
N LEU A 31 15.26 -11.33 51.87
CA LEU A 31 15.32 -11.84 50.50
C LEU A 31 14.08 -11.40 49.66
N VAL A 32 12.88 -11.55 50.23
CA VAL A 32 11.63 -11.11 49.60
C VAL A 32 11.64 -9.59 49.32
N LYS A 33 12.10 -8.77 50.30
CA LYS A 33 12.24 -7.32 50.08
C LYS A 33 13.24 -6.98 48.96
N ARG A 34 14.35 -7.71 48.84
CA ARG A 34 15.34 -7.51 47.75
C ARG A 34 14.78 -7.90 46.41
N ILE A 35 14.02 -9.00 46.32
CA ILE A 35 13.34 -9.42 45.09
C ILE A 35 12.29 -8.38 44.71
N LEU A 36 11.43 -7.93 45.63
CA LEU A 36 10.44 -6.90 45.38
C LEU A 36 11.07 -5.57 44.93
N LEU A 37 12.17 -5.17 45.55
CA LEU A 37 12.90 -3.96 45.16
C LEU A 37 13.52 -4.14 43.76
N GLY A 38 14.10 -5.31 43.45
CA GLY A 38 14.62 -5.63 42.12
C GLY A 38 13.53 -5.62 41.03
N VAL A 39 12.36 -6.20 41.32
CA VAL A 39 11.21 -6.15 40.42
C VAL A 39 10.71 -4.71 40.21
N LEU A 40 10.63 -3.92 41.30
CA LEU A 40 10.23 -2.52 41.20
C LEU A 40 11.24 -1.69 40.38
N CYS A 41 12.53 -1.86 40.60
CA CYS A 41 13.58 -1.21 39.80
C CYS A 41 13.49 -1.62 38.30
N PHE A 42 13.29 -2.91 38.02
CA PHE A 42 13.10 -3.40 36.66
C PHE A 42 11.86 -2.77 36.00
N LEU A 43 10.73 -2.70 36.68
CA LEU A 43 9.51 -2.06 36.17
C LEU A 43 9.69 -0.56 35.94
N LEU A 44 10.43 0.13 36.82
CA LEU A 44 10.73 1.56 36.64
C LEU A 44 11.67 1.79 35.44
N ILE A 45 12.69 0.96 35.25
CA ILE A 45 13.62 1.05 34.12
C ILE A 45 12.89 0.69 32.84
N ALA A 46 12.11 -0.39 32.82
CA ALA A 46 11.32 -0.80 31.66
C ALA A 46 10.27 0.25 31.31
N GLY A 47 9.51 0.76 32.29
CA GLY A 47 8.54 1.83 32.10
C GLY A 47 9.17 3.14 31.61
N GLY A 48 10.34 3.50 32.19
CA GLY A 48 11.12 4.66 31.74
C GLY A 48 11.64 4.50 30.32
N GLY A 49 12.13 3.31 29.97
CA GLY A 49 12.58 2.99 28.61
C GLY A 49 11.46 3.05 27.56
N ILE A 50 10.29 2.48 27.91
CA ILE A 50 9.09 2.56 27.05
C ILE A 50 8.65 4.02 26.91
N GLY A 51 8.53 4.76 28.01
CA GLY A 51 8.12 6.16 27.98
C GLY A 51 9.07 7.05 27.16
N TRP A 52 10.38 6.80 27.30
CA TRP A 52 11.39 7.48 26.48
C TRP A 52 11.29 7.11 25.00
N GLY A 53 11.10 5.82 24.67
CA GLY A 53 10.90 5.35 23.30
C GLY A 53 9.66 5.97 22.66
N MET A 54 8.53 6.02 23.37
CA MET A 54 7.31 6.68 22.92
C MET A 54 7.51 8.18 22.69
N TRP A 55 8.26 8.85 23.57
CA TRP A 55 8.52 10.28 23.43
C TRP A 55 9.50 10.59 22.31
N SER A 56 10.61 9.86 22.22
CA SER A 56 11.69 10.11 21.26
C SER A 56 11.34 9.73 19.81
N SER A 57 10.35 8.85 19.63
CA SER A 57 9.88 8.43 18.29
C SER A 57 8.75 9.29 17.72
N ARG A 58 8.25 10.27 18.49
CA ARG A 58 7.21 11.18 17.97
C ARG A 58 7.76 12.00 16.81
N TYR A 59 6.95 12.17 15.81
CA TYR A 59 7.28 13.08 14.73
C TYR A 59 7.52 14.49 15.28
N PRO A 60 8.50 15.23 14.73
CA PRO A 60 8.62 16.64 15.03
C PRO A 60 7.31 17.38 14.79
N GLU A 61 7.11 18.50 15.48
CA GLU A 61 5.91 19.35 15.25
C GLU A 61 5.80 19.81 13.80
N ARG A 62 6.93 19.90 13.10
CA ARG A 62 7.02 20.27 11.70
C ARG A 62 8.18 19.56 11.01
N ILE A 63 7.90 18.86 9.92
CA ILE A 63 8.87 18.27 8.99
C ILE A 63 8.71 19.01 7.66
N ASN A 64 9.73 19.74 7.26
CA ASN A 64 9.75 20.40 5.95
C ASN A 64 10.36 19.43 4.94
N MET A 65 9.62 19.18 3.86
CA MET A 65 10.07 18.39 2.72
C MET A 65 10.64 19.33 1.66
N GLY A 66 11.59 18.84 0.86
CA GLY A 66 12.24 19.66 -0.17
C GLY A 66 13.39 20.49 0.38
N THR A 67 14.59 20.01 0.17
CA THR A 67 15.82 20.67 0.58
C THR A 67 16.47 21.39 -0.60
N SER A 68 16.94 22.62 -0.38
CA SER A 68 17.96 23.23 -1.23
C SER A 68 19.30 22.56 -0.94
N CYS A 69 19.57 21.39 -1.55
CA CYS A 69 20.91 20.84 -1.55
C CYS A 69 21.78 21.62 -2.52
N ASN A 70 22.75 22.34 -2.01
CA ASN A 70 23.79 22.96 -2.86
C ASN A 70 24.73 21.83 -3.33
N MET A 71 24.52 21.34 -4.55
CA MET A 71 25.19 20.15 -5.11
C MET A 71 26.67 20.43 -5.53
N GLU A 72 27.19 21.63 -5.36
CA GLU A 72 28.58 21.94 -5.73
C GLU A 72 29.62 21.33 -4.77
N ASP A 73 29.20 20.91 -3.56
CA ASP A 73 30.12 20.42 -2.50
C ASP A 73 29.95 18.93 -2.14
N MET A 74 29.16 18.17 -2.88
CA MET A 74 28.92 16.75 -2.51
C MET A 74 29.91 15.78 -3.15
N ASN A 75 30.82 15.28 -2.32
CA ASN A 75 31.62 14.09 -2.62
C ASN A 75 30.73 12.82 -2.47
N MET A 76 30.75 11.94 -3.47
CA MET A 76 29.95 10.69 -3.53
C MET A 76 30.21 9.71 -2.38
N SER A 77 31.15 9.99 -1.48
CA SER A 77 31.46 9.15 -0.31
C SER A 77 30.67 9.48 0.96
N ASP A 78 29.91 10.59 0.98
CA ASP A 78 29.23 11.09 2.19
C ASP A 78 27.68 10.98 2.11
N MET A 79 27.16 9.94 1.49
CA MET A 79 25.70 9.66 1.41
C MET A 79 25.03 9.38 2.78
N GLY A 80 25.68 9.71 3.87
CA GLY A 80 25.17 9.58 5.24
C GLY A 80 24.86 10.90 5.95
N SER A 81 25.14 12.06 5.37
CA SER A 81 24.78 13.33 6.00
C SER A 81 23.50 13.90 5.38
N MET A 82 22.45 13.93 6.19
CA MET A 82 21.17 14.59 5.90
C MET A 82 21.43 15.99 5.34
N CYS A 83 20.85 16.29 4.19
CA CYS A 83 20.66 17.67 3.79
C CYS A 83 19.85 18.35 4.89
N GLN A 84 20.46 19.24 5.65
CA GLN A 84 19.72 20.02 6.64
C GLN A 84 18.74 20.92 5.91
N ALA A 85 17.50 20.96 6.41
CA ALA A 85 16.46 21.88 5.97
C ALA A 85 17.01 23.31 5.99
N GLY A 86 17.51 23.77 4.84
CA GLY A 86 18.10 25.09 4.66
C GLY A 86 17.16 25.98 3.89
N ASN A 87 16.79 27.06 4.48
CA ASN A 87 16.16 28.27 3.95
C ASN A 87 15.23 28.11 2.73
N SER A 88 13.95 28.14 3.00
CA SER A 88 12.83 28.24 2.06
C SER A 88 12.90 29.50 1.19
N GLY A 89 13.69 29.53 0.12
CA GLY A 89 13.73 30.78 -0.63
C GLY A 89 14.30 30.81 -2.05
N SER A 90 14.97 29.77 -2.54
CA SER A 90 15.65 29.86 -3.84
C SER A 90 15.30 28.78 -4.88
N GLY A 91 14.30 27.93 -4.63
CA GLY A 91 13.90 26.87 -5.56
C GLY A 91 12.66 27.20 -6.39
N THR A 92 12.37 26.37 -7.38
CA THR A 92 11.10 26.38 -8.11
C THR A 92 9.97 25.98 -7.16
N PRO A 93 8.99 26.86 -6.89
CA PRO A 93 7.88 26.52 -6.02
C PRO A 93 7.04 25.37 -6.61
N ILE A 94 6.68 24.40 -5.79
CA ILE A 94 5.94 23.21 -6.22
C ILE A 94 4.60 23.55 -6.86
N ASP A 95 3.93 24.59 -6.41
CA ASP A 95 2.66 25.09 -6.93
C ASP A 95 2.76 25.68 -8.35
N THR A 96 3.97 25.91 -8.85
CA THR A 96 4.21 26.31 -10.25
C THR A 96 4.34 25.12 -11.20
N LEU A 97 4.52 23.90 -10.68
CA LEU A 97 4.60 22.67 -11.47
C LEU A 97 3.18 22.18 -11.80
N GLN A 98 2.52 22.87 -12.72
CA GLN A 98 1.11 22.69 -13.04
C GLN A 98 0.91 22.12 -14.45
N ALA A 99 -0.26 21.52 -14.67
CA ALA A 99 -0.74 21.16 -15.99
C ALA A 99 -1.03 22.43 -16.84
N PRO A 100 -1.08 22.28 -18.17
CA PRO A 100 -1.54 23.35 -19.06
C PRO A 100 -2.91 23.88 -18.61
N GLN A 101 -3.17 25.15 -18.86
CA GLN A 101 -4.45 25.78 -18.51
C GLN A 101 -5.56 25.45 -19.49
N THR A 102 -5.21 25.01 -20.68
CA THR A 102 -6.14 24.70 -21.78
C THR A 102 -5.73 23.40 -22.48
N ALA A 103 -6.71 22.66 -22.95
CA ALA A 103 -6.56 21.49 -23.81
C ALA A 103 -7.69 21.49 -24.85
N ALA A 104 -7.62 20.58 -25.82
CA ALA A 104 -8.67 20.43 -26.85
C ALA A 104 -10.00 19.97 -26.23
N HIS A 105 -9.90 19.18 -25.18
CA HIS A 105 -11.06 18.70 -24.42
C HIS A 105 -10.77 18.80 -22.91
N ILE A 106 -11.80 19.11 -22.12
CA ILE A 106 -11.71 19.30 -20.66
C ILE A 106 -12.84 18.51 -20.02
N ASP A 107 -12.47 17.59 -19.13
CA ASP A 107 -13.39 16.89 -18.25
C ASP A 107 -13.37 17.51 -16.85
N THR A 108 -14.55 17.80 -16.32
CA THR A 108 -14.68 18.41 -15.00
C THR A 108 -15.54 17.55 -14.09
N PHE A 109 -15.02 17.23 -12.92
CA PHE A 109 -15.71 16.44 -11.90
C PHE A 109 -15.74 17.18 -10.56
N THR A 110 -16.73 16.83 -9.74
CA THR A 110 -16.77 17.23 -8.33
C THR A 110 -16.81 15.98 -7.47
N LEU A 111 -15.84 15.86 -6.55
CA LEU A 111 -15.78 14.81 -5.55
C LEU A 111 -15.99 15.42 -4.17
N THR A 112 -17.12 15.11 -3.57
CA THR A 112 -17.47 15.57 -2.22
C THR A 112 -17.09 14.49 -1.23
N ALA A 113 -16.06 14.74 -0.42
CA ALA A 113 -15.69 13.90 0.70
C ALA A 113 -16.69 14.12 1.83
N GLN A 114 -17.46 13.08 2.20
CA GLN A 114 -18.55 13.19 3.18
C GLN A 114 -18.79 11.87 3.92
N PRO A 115 -19.31 11.91 5.16
CA PRO A 115 -19.73 10.71 5.85
C PRO A 115 -20.96 10.10 5.17
N ALA A 116 -21.07 8.79 5.22
CA ALA A 116 -22.23 8.05 4.77
C ALA A 116 -22.47 6.84 5.66
N HIS A 117 -23.70 6.35 5.71
CA HIS A 117 -24.07 5.13 6.40
C HIS A 117 -24.43 4.09 5.34
N LEU A 118 -23.48 3.19 5.03
CA LEU A 118 -23.55 2.27 3.90
C LEU A 118 -23.83 0.85 4.34
N SER A 119 -24.70 0.15 3.60
CA SER A 119 -24.88 -1.30 3.72
C SER A 119 -24.16 -1.98 2.57
N PHE A 120 -23.16 -2.78 2.91
CA PHE A 120 -22.38 -3.58 1.93
C PHE A 120 -22.96 -4.98 1.69
N GLY A 121 -24.24 -5.23 2.09
CA GLY A 121 -24.93 -6.50 1.89
C GLY A 121 -24.95 -7.42 3.12
N SER A 122 -24.36 -7.03 4.25
CA SER A 122 -24.38 -7.80 5.51
C SER A 122 -25.63 -7.59 6.37
N GLY A 123 -26.57 -6.76 5.92
CA GLY A 123 -27.78 -6.40 6.66
C GLY A 123 -27.59 -5.24 7.65
N ASN A 124 -26.42 -5.02 8.17
CA ASN A 124 -26.11 -3.87 9.04
C ASN A 124 -25.36 -2.80 8.23
N ALA A 125 -25.84 -1.57 8.33
CA ALA A 125 -25.13 -0.44 7.77
C ALA A 125 -23.95 -0.05 8.70
N SER A 126 -22.88 0.45 8.10
CA SER A 126 -21.66 0.91 8.79
C SER A 126 -21.38 2.35 8.41
N ASP A 127 -20.76 3.08 9.32
CA ASP A 127 -20.26 4.42 9.03
C ASP A 127 -19.07 4.30 8.08
N ALA A 128 -19.11 5.08 7.01
CA ALA A 128 -18.07 5.15 5.99
C ALA A 128 -17.72 6.61 5.69
N TRP A 129 -16.53 6.84 5.22
CA TRP A 129 -16.12 8.10 4.60
C TRP A 129 -16.11 7.88 3.08
N THR A 130 -16.76 8.77 2.37
CA THR A 130 -17.08 8.48 0.97
C THR A 130 -16.75 9.66 0.06
N PHE A 131 -16.52 9.37 -1.21
CA PHE A 131 -16.66 10.39 -2.24
C PHE A 131 -18.06 10.28 -2.86
N ASN A 132 -18.82 11.38 -2.81
CA ASN A 132 -20.19 11.50 -3.34
C ASN A 132 -21.20 10.50 -2.73
N GLY A 133 -21.00 10.09 -1.48
CA GLY A 133 -21.94 9.24 -0.74
C GLY A 133 -21.86 7.75 -1.03
N THR A 134 -20.86 7.29 -1.79
CA THR A 134 -20.63 5.88 -2.12
C THR A 134 -19.18 5.45 -1.84
N SER A 135 -18.95 4.16 -1.62
CA SER A 135 -17.64 3.55 -1.58
C SER A 135 -17.67 2.22 -2.34
N PRO A 136 -16.88 2.08 -3.42
CA PRO A 136 -16.01 3.11 -4.00
C PRO A 136 -16.77 4.38 -4.40
N GLY A 137 -16.07 5.51 -4.44
CA GLY A 137 -16.54 6.73 -5.05
C GLY A 137 -16.77 6.56 -6.56
N PRO A 138 -17.28 7.61 -7.25
CA PRO A 138 -17.58 7.53 -8.68
C PRO A 138 -16.36 7.10 -9.50
N THR A 139 -16.53 6.19 -10.45
CA THR A 139 -15.52 5.93 -11.47
C THR A 139 -15.45 7.12 -12.43
N LEU A 140 -14.27 7.73 -12.55
CA LEU A 140 -14.03 8.81 -13.49
C LEU A 140 -13.62 8.21 -14.84
N HIS A 141 -14.42 8.41 -15.86
CA HIS A 141 -14.09 8.05 -17.24
C HIS A 141 -13.63 9.29 -17.98
N VAL A 142 -12.41 9.25 -18.50
CA VAL A 142 -11.79 10.33 -19.27
C VAL A 142 -11.09 9.75 -20.49
N ARG A 143 -10.74 10.59 -21.46
CA ARG A 143 -10.05 10.15 -22.66
C ARG A 143 -8.58 10.57 -22.61
N GLN A 144 -7.72 9.76 -23.17
CA GLN A 144 -6.29 10.07 -23.32
C GLN A 144 -6.10 11.43 -24.03
N GLY A 145 -5.34 12.33 -23.40
CA GLY A 145 -5.10 13.69 -23.86
C GLY A 145 -6.05 14.74 -23.30
N ASP A 146 -7.12 14.35 -22.61
CA ASP A 146 -8.03 15.30 -21.98
C ASP A 146 -7.38 15.98 -20.77
N LEU A 147 -7.72 17.23 -20.55
CA LEU A 147 -7.41 17.96 -19.33
C LEU A 147 -8.49 17.64 -18.27
N VAL A 148 -8.09 16.97 -17.24
CA VAL A 148 -8.96 16.58 -16.13
C VAL A 148 -8.92 17.66 -15.05
N ILE A 149 -10.09 18.15 -14.65
CA ILE A 149 -10.26 19.10 -13.54
C ILE A 149 -11.15 18.44 -12.50
N VAL A 150 -10.65 18.29 -11.27
CA VAL A 150 -11.43 17.71 -10.19
C VAL A 150 -11.50 18.69 -9.02
N HIS A 151 -12.74 19.04 -8.66
CA HIS A 151 -13.02 19.85 -7.48
C HIS A 151 -13.29 18.92 -6.30
N LEU A 152 -12.37 18.88 -5.34
CA LEU A 152 -12.57 18.23 -4.05
C LEU A 152 -13.31 19.20 -3.13
N VAL A 153 -14.45 18.79 -2.59
CA VAL A 153 -15.21 19.51 -1.57
C VAL A 153 -15.18 18.67 -0.29
N ASN A 154 -14.69 19.23 0.82
CA ASN A 154 -14.58 18.48 2.07
C ASN A 154 -15.73 18.80 3.03
N HIS A 155 -16.64 17.84 3.22
CA HIS A 155 -17.70 17.86 4.23
C HIS A 155 -17.42 16.94 5.42
N LEU A 156 -16.21 16.33 5.49
CA LEU A 156 -15.77 15.58 6.67
C LEU A 156 -15.36 16.53 7.79
N SER A 157 -15.20 16.01 9.01
CA SER A 157 -14.75 16.78 10.18
C SER A 157 -13.24 16.91 10.32
N PHE A 158 -12.48 16.36 9.38
CA PHE A 158 -11.01 16.33 9.34
C PHE A 158 -10.50 16.65 7.93
N GLY A 159 -9.19 16.83 7.78
CA GLY A 159 -8.55 17.12 6.50
C GLY A 159 -8.56 15.93 5.56
N VAL A 160 -8.63 16.17 4.25
CA VAL A 160 -8.63 15.14 3.20
C VAL A 160 -7.85 15.62 1.99
N THR A 161 -7.23 14.70 1.24
CA THR A 161 -6.63 14.98 -0.08
C THR A 161 -7.07 13.91 -1.08
N ILE A 162 -6.67 14.07 -2.35
CA ILE A 162 -6.81 13.03 -3.37
C ILE A 162 -5.48 12.86 -4.08
N HIS A 163 -4.93 11.65 -4.00
CA HIS A 163 -3.83 11.18 -4.83
C HIS A 163 -4.37 10.42 -6.04
N TRP A 164 -3.71 10.59 -7.19
CA TRP A 164 -4.06 9.98 -8.48
C TRP A 164 -3.13 8.84 -8.78
N HIS A 165 -3.38 7.70 -8.15
CA HIS A 165 -2.48 6.56 -8.14
C HIS A 165 -2.23 5.99 -9.54
N GLY A 166 -0.97 5.99 -9.95
CA GLY A 166 -0.49 5.48 -11.23
C GLY A 166 -0.56 6.47 -12.38
N ILE A 167 -1.23 7.62 -12.23
CA ILE A 167 -1.30 8.66 -13.25
C ILE A 167 -0.09 9.58 -13.15
N THR A 168 0.60 9.81 -14.27
CA THR A 168 1.69 10.79 -14.36
C THR A 168 1.14 12.22 -14.31
N VAL A 169 0.82 12.69 -13.11
CA VAL A 169 0.33 14.06 -12.86
C VAL A 169 1.50 15.05 -12.72
N PRO A 170 1.30 16.37 -12.90
CA PRO A 170 2.27 17.36 -12.45
C PRO A 170 2.33 17.37 -10.92
N ASN A 171 3.49 17.64 -10.34
CA ASN A 171 3.71 17.46 -8.90
C ASN A 171 2.75 18.26 -8.02
N SER A 172 2.29 19.45 -8.44
CA SER A 172 1.27 20.23 -7.72
C SER A 172 -0.09 19.55 -7.63
N ALA A 173 -0.34 18.51 -8.42
CA ALA A 173 -1.61 17.76 -8.42
C ALA A 173 -1.49 16.38 -7.75
N ASP A 174 -0.33 16.03 -7.19
CA ASP A 174 -0.07 14.70 -6.61
C ASP A 174 -0.93 14.38 -5.38
N GLY A 175 -1.35 15.40 -4.65
CA GLY A 175 -2.32 15.26 -3.56
C GLY A 175 -1.76 14.73 -2.24
N VAL A 176 -0.44 14.81 -2.03
CA VAL A 176 0.22 14.36 -0.80
C VAL A 176 0.21 15.47 0.24
N ALA A 177 -0.47 15.22 1.36
CA ALA A 177 -0.60 16.19 2.45
C ALA A 177 0.77 16.53 3.07
N GLY A 178 1.09 17.83 3.16
CA GLY A 178 2.35 18.32 3.73
C GLY A 178 3.56 18.25 2.80
N VAL A 179 3.36 17.73 1.57
CA VAL A 179 4.39 17.69 0.52
C VAL A 179 3.97 18.56 -0.66
N THR A 180 2.86 18.23 -1.31
CA THR A 180 2.38 18.94 -2.52
C THR A 180 1.23 19.88 -2.24
N GLN A 181 0.57 19.75 -1.10
CA GLN A 181 -0.51 20.62 -0.62
C GLN A 181 -0.71 20.46 0.89
N ASP A 182 -1.49 21.35 1.49
CA ASP A 182 -2.12 21.06 2.78
C ASP A 182 -3.37 20.19 2.60
N ALA A 183 -3.69 19.38 3.60
CA ALA A 183 -4.96 18.69 3.66
C ALA A 183 -6.12 19.69 3.61
N VAL A 184 -7.10 19.44 2.75
CA VAL A 184 -8.29 20.29 2.57
C VAL A 184 -9.11 20.22 3.83
N LYS A 185 -9.22 21.34 4.56
CA LYS A 185 -9.90 21.41 5.86
C LYS A 185 -11.43 21.28 5.71
N PRO A 186 -12.14 20.94 6.79
CA PRO A 186 -13.60 20.90 6.81
C PRO A 186 -14.23 22.15 6.20
N GLY A 187 -15.17 21.98 5.28
CA GLY A 187 -15.88 23.05 4.59
C GLY A 187 -15.09 23.76 3.48
N GLN A 188 -13.84 23.36 3.23
CA GLN A 188 -13.01 23.94 2.17
C GLN A 188 -13.06 23.11 0.89
N THR A 189 -12.51 23.69 -0.18
CA THR A 189 -12.38 23.06 -1.50
C THR A 189 -10.94 23.15 -2.00
N TYR A 190 -10.56 22.18 -2.87
CA TYR A 190 -9.31 22.20 -3.62
C TYR A 190 -9.55 21.77 -5.06
N THR A 191 -8.73 22.23 -6.01
CA THR A 191 -8.92 21.87 -7.41
C THR A 191 -7.65 21.22 -7.94
N TYR A 192 -7.74 19.95 -8.30
CA TYR A 192 -6.72 19.21 -9.01
C TYR A 192 -6.86 19.44 -10.51
N ARG A 193 -5.71 19.46 -11.21
CA ARG A 193 -5.67 19.68 -12.65
C ARG A 193 -4.50 18.91 -13.25
N PHE A 194 -4.80 17.99 -14.18
CA PHE A 194 -3.77 17.19 -14.84
C PHE A 194 -4.23 16.74 -16.24
N LEU A 195 -3.27 16.40 -17.11
CA LEU A 195 -3.55 15.74 -18.38
C LEU A 195 -3.61 14.22 -18.17
N ALA A 196 -4.63 13.57 -18.72
CA ALA A 196 -4.71 12.12 -18.80
C ALA A 196 -3.80 11.63 -19.94
N LYS A 197 -2.47 11.54 -19.68
CA LYS A 197 -1.47 11.26 -20.73
C LYS A 197 -1.53 9.83 -21.23
N ASP A 198 -1.69 8.88 -20.33
CA ASP A 198 -1.58 7.45 -20.62
C ASP A 198 -2.93 6.77 -20.44
N ALA A 199 -3.36 6.01 -21.46
CA ALA A 199 -4.57 5.21 -21.38
C ALA A 199 -4.36 4.03 -20.43
N GLY A 200 -5.39 3.67 -19.64
CA GLY A 200 -5.26 2.55 -18.71
C GLY A 200 -6.28 2.56 -17.58
N THR A 201 -6.05 1.64 -16.65
CA THR A 201 -6.82 1.48 -15.41
C THR A 201 -6.04 2.04 -14.24
N TYR A 202 -6.61 3.05 -13.61
CA TYR A 202 -6.03 3.79 -12.49
C TYR A 202 -7.06 3.91 -11.38
N TRP A 203 -6.65 4.52 -10.26
CA TRP A 203 -7.55 4.80 -9.16
C TRP A 203 -7.14 6.07 -8.41
N TYR A 204 -7.99 6.56 -7.52
CA TYR A 204 -7.73 7.70 -6.67
C TYR A 204 -8.10 7.36 -5.23
N HIS A 205 -7.37 7.91 -4.28
CA HIS A 205 -7.63 7.73 -2.86
C HIS A 205 -7.10 8.90 -2.04
N SER A 206 -7.53 8.99 -0.77
CA SER A 206 -6.96 9.98 0.11
C SER A 206 -5.50 9.68 0.43
N HIS A 207 -4.67 10.72 0.46
CA HIS A 207 -3.28 10.68 0.90
C HIS A 207 -3.05 11.64 2.07
N GLN A 208 -4.02 11.66 2.98
CA GLN A 208 -3.99 12.25 4.30
C GLN A 208 -4.47 11.16 5.26
N GLU A 209 -3.61 10.69 6.18
CA GLU A 209 -3.87 9.50 6.99
C GLU A 209 -4.37 8.34 6.12
N SER A 210 -3.57 8.02 5.09
CA SER A 210 -4.00 7.19 3.96
C SER A 210 -4.50 5.81 4.40
N PHE A 211 -3.85 5.19 5.39
CA PHE A 211 -4.28 3.92 5.97
C PHE A 211 -5.70 3.98 6.51
N GLU A 212 -6.01 4.99 7.32
CA GLU A 212 -7.33 5.14 7.93
C GLU A 212 -8.37 5.59 6.91
N GLN A 213 -8.04 6.60 6.09
CA GLN A 213 -9.01 7.22 5.21
C GLN A 213 -9.39 6.33 4.03
N THR A 214 -8.43 5.66 3.42
CA THR A 214 -8.70 4.66 2.36
C THR A 214 -9.43 3.45 2.93
N GLY A 215 -8.99 2.96 4.11
CA GLY A 215 -9.65 1.84 4.81
C GLY A 215 -11.10 2.12 5.20
N HIS A 216 -11.48 3.39 5.38
CA HIS A 216 -12.86 3.80 5.65
C HIS A 216 -13.66 4.20 4.40
N GLY A 217 -13.09 4.08 3.18
CA GLY A 217 -13.86 4.18 1.94
C GLY A 217 -13.54 5.37 1.04
N LEU A 218 -12.51 6.20 1.35
CA LEU A 218 -12.11 7.34 0.52
C LEU A 218 -11.23 6.90 -0.66
N TYR A 219 -11.82 6.17 -1.60
CA TYR A 219 -11.19 5.74 -2.85
C TYR A 219 -12.21 5.60 -3.98
N GLY A 220 -11.73 5.58 -5.23
CA GLY A 220 -12.51 5.32 -6.44
C GLY A 220 -11.62 5.07 -7.65
N MET A 221 -12.18 4.73 -8.79
CA MET A 221 -11.43 4.36 -9.98
C MET A 221 -11.35 5.50 -11.00
N VAL A 222 -10.28 5.50 -11.79
CA VAL A 222 -10.12 6.34 -12.98
C VAL A 222 -9.85 5.44 -14.19
N ILE A 223 -10.63 5.55 -15.24
CA ILE A 223 -10.42 4.87 -16.49
C ILE A 223 -10.06 5.92 -17.54
N VAL A 224 -8.89 5.76 -18.12
CA VAL A 224 -8.44 6.60 -19.24
C VAL A 224 -8.56 5.80 -20.53
N ASP A 225 -9.54 6.16 -21.37
CA ASP A 225 -9.78 5.50 -22.63
C ASP A 225 -8.76 5.95 -23.69
N PRO A 226 -8.20 5.03 -24.48
CA PRO A 226 -7.23 5.39 -25.51
C PRO A 226 -7.89 6.21 -26.65
N VAL A 227 -7.12 7.15 -27.22
CA VAL A 227 -7.57 7.90 -28.41
C VAL A 227 -7.82 6.97 -29.59
N ILE A 228 -6.95 5.98 -29.75
CA ILE A 228 -7.06 4.94 -30.77
C ILE A 228 -7.02 3.59 -30.08
N SER A 229 -8.14 2.88 -30.10
CA SER A 229 -8.17 1.51 -29.61
C SER A 229 -8.02 0.55 -30.79
N THR A 230 -7.05 -0.36 -30.70
CA THR A 230 -6.90 -1.51 -31.59
C THR A 230 -7.66 -2.73 -31.10
N VAL A 231 -8.22 -2.64 -29.90
CA VAL A 231 -8.94 -3.71 -29.20
C VAL A 231 -10.34 -3.22 -28.90
N HIS A 232 -11.34 -4.02 -29.24
CA HIS A 232 -12.73 -3.75 -28.90
C HIS A 232 -13.20 -4.75 -27.84
N ASP A 233 -13.77 -4.24 -26.76
CA ASP A 233 -14.43 -5.01 -25.73
C ASP A 233 -15.91 -4.64 -25.72
N ASP A 234 -16.79 -5.64 -25.80
CA ASP A 234 -18.26 -5.44 -25.81
C ASP A 234 -18.76 -5.09 -24.40
N VAL A 235 -18.05 -5.59 -23.39
CA VAL A 235 -18.31 -5.33 -21.98
C VAL A 235 -17.01 -4.95 -21.32
N ASP A 236 -16.96 -3.77 -20.72
CA ASP A 236 -15.79 -3.24 -19.98
C ASP A 236 -16.27 -2.78 -18.60
N THR A 237 -15.74 -3.39 -17.54
CA THR A 237 -16.23 -3.18 -16.17
C THR A 237 -15.08 -2.96 -15.20
N ALA A 238 -15.14 -1.84 -14.49
CA ALA A 238 -14.21 -1.50 -13.43
C ALA A 238 -14.67 -2.15 -12.10
N LEU A 239 -13.74 -2.77 -11.38
CA LEU A 239 -13.98 -3.58 -10.19
C LEU A 239 -12.95 -3.26 -9.11
N ALA A 240 -13.38 -2.59 -8.05
CA ALA A 240 -12.54 -2.28 -6.89
C ALA A 240 -12.72 -3.36 -5.81
N LEU A 241 -11.61 -4.05 -5.50
CA LEU A 241 -11.48 -5.00 -4.41
C LEU A 241 -11.13 -4.25 -3.12
N HIS A 242 -11.86 -4.50 -2.05
CA HIS A 242 -11.59 -3.92 -0.73
C HIS A 242 -12.05 -4.86 0.39
N THR A 243 -11.57 -4.67 1.61
CA THR A 243 -12.04 -5.39 2.79
C THR A 243 -12.84 -4.46 3.70
N TRP A 244 -14.08 -4.84 4.01
CA TRP A 244 -14.91 -4.12 4.97
C TRP A 244 -15.29 -5.03 6.14
N ASN A 245 -14.94 -4.62 7.36
CA ASN A 245 -15.17 -5.44 8.57
C ASN A 245 -14.69 -6.89 8.40
N SER A 246 -13.47 -7.08 7.91
CA SER A 246 -12.82 -8.36 7.62
C SER A 246 -13.45 -9.18 6.49
N ASN A 247 -14.44 -8.66 5.78
CA ASN A 247 -15.06 -9.33 4.64
C ASN A 247 -14.64 -8.67 3.33
N PRO A 248 -14.27 -9.45 2.31
CA PRO A 248 -14.02 -8.89 0.99
C PRO A 248 -15.31 -8.33 0.38
N ILE A 249 -15.19 -7.15 -0.19
CA ILE A 249 -16.24 -6.49 -0.96
C ILE A 249 -15.73 -6.17 -2.35
N LEU A 250 -16.62 -6.15 -3.31
CA LEU A 250 -16.32 -5.77 -4.69
C LEU A 250 -17.31 -4.68 -5.12
N ASN A 251 -16.78 -3.52 -5.54
CA ASN A 251 -17.59 -2.34 -5.83
C ASN A 251 -18.61 -1.98 -4.72
N GLY A 252 -18.17 -2.09 -3.46
CA GLY A 252 -19.02 -1.78 -2.30
C GLY A 252 -20.13 -2.79 -2.02
N ALA A 253 -20.05 -4.01 -2.54
CA ALA A 253 -21.01 -5.06 -2.27
C ALA A 253 -20.35 -6.35 -1.77
N MET A 254 -20.95 -6.99 -0.77
CA MET A 254 -20.66 -8.37 -0.40
C MET A 254 -21.43 -9.32 -1.31
N GLY A 255 -20.82 -10.45 -1.65
CA GLY A 255 -21.44 -11.49 -2.48
C GLY A 255 -21.06 -11.35 -3.95
N THR A 256 -21.89 -11.92 -4.83
CA THR A 256 -21.56 -12.01 -6.25
C THR A 256 -22.02 -10.76 -7.01
N VAL A 257 -21.09 -10.13 -7.70
CA VAL A 257 -21.40 -9.10 -8.71
C VAL A 257 -21.78 -9.81 -10.01
N HIS A 258 -22.95 -9.49 -10.55
CA HIS A 258 -23.45 -10.06 -11.79
C HIS A 258 -23.22 -9.11 -12.97
N ILE A 259 -22.54 -9.59 -14.00
CA ILE A 259 -22.26 -8.84 -15.23
C ILE A 259 -22.96 -9.53 -16.40
N SER A 260 -23.78 -8.79 -17.14
CA SER A 260 -24.45 -9.31 -18.33
C SER A 260 -23.51 -9.31 -19.51
N ALA A 261 -23.33 -10.47 -20.13
CA ALA A 261 -22.63 -10.64 -21.39
C ALA A 261 -23.22 -11.80 -22.18
N GLN A 262 -23.18 -11.70 -23.52
CA GLN A 262 -23.68 -12.74 -24.42
C GLN A 262 -22.53 -13.62 -24.93
N SER A 263 -22.85 -14.85 -25.35
CA SER A 263 -21.89 -15.75 -26.00
C SER A 263 -21.15 -15.04 -27.15
N GLY A 264 -19.84 -15.23 -27.21
CA GLY A 264 -18.96 -14.65 -28.20
C GLY A 264 -18.50 -13.21 -27.98
N GLN A 265 -19.12 -12.48 -27.05
CA GLN A 265 -18.69 -11.13 -26.69
C GLN A 265 -17.32 -11.13 -26.00
N TRP A 266 -16.54 -10.09 -26.25
CA TRP A 266 -15.32 -9.80 -25.51
C TRP A 266 -15.66 -9.04 -24.24
N VAL A 267 -15.11 -9.53 -23.12
CA VAL A 267 -15.27 -8.93 -21.79
C VAL A 267 -13.91 -8.51 -21.25
N ARG A 268 -13.83 -7.29 -20.73
CA ARG A 268 -12.71 -6.77 -19.97
C ARG A 268 -13.15 -6.51 -18.53
N LEU A 269 -12.48 -7.14 -17.58
CA LEU A 269 -12.62 -6.85 -16.15
C LEU A 269 -11.39 -6.08 -15.70
N ARG A 270 -11.59 -4.84 -15.27
CA ARG A 270 -10.53 -3.96 -14.75
C ARG A 270 -10.51 -4.03 -13.24
N LEU A 271 -9.56 -4.77 -12.71
CA LEU A 271 -9.44 -5.05 -11.27
C LEU A 271 -8.45 -4.09 -10.63
N VAL A 272 -8.83 -3.49 -9.51
CA VAL A 272 -7.96 -2.70 -8.65
C VAL A 272 -8.03 -3.29 -7.25
N ASN A 273 -6.88 -3.55 -6.62
CA ASN A 273 -6.83 -3.83 -5.19
C ASN A 273 -6.62 -2.53 -4.42
N THR A 274 -7.67 -2.03 -3.78
CA THR A 274 -7.67 -0.81 -2.96
C THR A 274 -7.42 -1.09 -1.48
N ASP A 275 -7.06 -2.34 -1.15
CA ASP A 275 -6.83 -2.82 0.22
C ASP A 275 -5.34 -2.89 0.56
N ASN A 276 -5.05 -3.12 1.82
CA ASN A 276 -3.70 -3.37 2.33
C ASN A 276 -3.26 -4.83 2.19
N TYR A 277 -4.19 -5.74 1.93
CA TYR A 277 -3.95 -7.18 1.89
C TYR A 277 -3.94 -7.69 0.46
N PRO A 278 -3.06 -8.68 0.15
CA PRO A 278 -3.11 -9.38 -1.13
C PRO A 278 -4.42 -10.14 -1.31
N TYR A 279 -4.88 -10.22 -2.56
CA TYR A 279 -5.93 -11.13 -2.97
C TYR A 279 -5.40 -12.12 -4.00
N HIS A 280 -5.78 -13.37 -3.84
CA HIS A 280 -5.56 -14.39 -4.88
C HIS A 280 -6.82 -14.49 -5.73
N LEU A 281 -6.64 -14.39 -7.03
CA LEU A 281 -7.73 -14.38 -8.00
C LEU A 281 -7.57 -15.56 -8.96
N THR A 282 -8.66 -16.08 -9.49
CA THR A 282 -8.65 -16.93 -10.69
C THR A 282 -9.95 -16.78 -11.46
N LEU A 283 -9.86 -16.87 -12.78
CA LEU A 283 -11.02 -16.86 -13.65
C LEU A 283 -11.25 -18.26 -14.22
N VAL A 284 -12.47 -18.75 -14.09
CA VAL A 284 -12.87 -20.09 -14.51
C VAL A 284 -14.07 -20.03 -15.44
N GLY A 285 -14.21 -21.04 -16.30
CA GLY A 285 -15.26 -21.12 -17.30
C GLY A 285 -14.80 -20.83 -18.73
N THR A 286 -13.69 -20.13 -18.92
CA THR A 286 -13.09 -19.84 -20.22
C THR A 286 -11.60 -19.54 -20.07
N PRO A 287 -10.76 -19.71 -21.10
CA PRO A 287 -9.42 -19.13 -21.11
C PRO A 287 -9.48 -17.59 -21.09
N PHE A 288 -8.53 -16.96 -20.42
CA PHE A 288 -8.45 -15.50 -20.28
C PHE A 288 -7.03 -14.98 -20.53
N LEU A 289 -6.93 -13.69 -20.79
CA LEU A 289 -5.69 -12.95 -20.97
C LEU A 289 -5.51 -11.99 -19.79
N VAL A 290 -4.29 -11.86 -19.28
CA VAL A 290 -3.89 -10.67 -18.54
C VAL A 290 -3.50 -9.63 -19.59
N ALA A 291 -4.41 -8.72 -19.87
CA ALA A 291 -4.27 -7.76 -20.95
C ALA A 291 -3.41 -6.56 -20.58
N ALA A 292 -3.49 -6.11 -19.31
CA ALA A 292 -2.69 -5.01 -18.78
C ALA A 292 -2.35 -5.24 -17.31
N LEU A 293 -1.25 -4.62 -16.88
CA LEU A 293 -0.80 -4.50 -15.50
C LEU A 293 -0.58 -3.02 -15.20
N ASP A 294 -1.07 -2.53 -14.08
CA ASP A 294 -0.95 -1.12 -13.62
C ASP A 294 -1.25 -0.10 -14.74
N GLY A 295 -2.29 -0.39 -15.55
CA GLY A 295 -2.71 0.47 -16.66
C GLY A 295 -1.91 0.30 -17.96
N HIS A 296 -0.85 -0.49 -17.97
CA HIS A 296 0.02 -0.69 -19.13
C HIS A 296 -0.25 -2.03 -19.82
N ASP A 297 -0.51 -1.98 -21.14
CA ASP A 297 -0.82 -3.17 -21.95
C ASP A 297 0.37 -4.14 -22.01
N ILE A 298 0.07 -5.44 -21.88
CA ILE A 298 1.02 -6.53 -22.10
C ILE A 298 1.16 -6.78 -23.62
N ASN A 299 2.38 -6.86 -24.11
CA ASN A 299 2.62 -7.18 -25.52
C ASN A 299 2.37 -8.67 -25.78
N GLY A 300 1.43 -8.97 -26.70
CA GLY A 300 1.11 -10.32 -27.11
C GLY A 300 0.72 -11.27 -25.96
N PRO A 301 -0.29 -10.91 -25.15
CA PRO A 301 -0.72 -11.75 -24.03
C PRO A 301 -1.22 -13.11 -24.53
N THR A 302 -0.93 -14.17 -23.77
CA THR A 302 -1.29 -15.56 -24.13
C THR A 302 -2.40 -16.10 -23.24
N PRO A 303 -3.29 -16.97 -23.77
CA PRO A 303 -4.40 -17.50 -22.97
C PRO A 303 -3.93 -18.30 -21.76
N LEU A 304 -4.52 -18.02 -20.61
CA LEU A 304 -4.38 -18.72 -19.33
C LEU A 304 -5.68 -19.47 -19.02
N THR A 305 -5.60 -20.60 -18.36
CA THR A 305 -6.79 -21.37 -17.96
C THR A 305 -6.71 -21.68 -16.47
N ALA A 306 -7.60 -21.09 -15.70
CA ALA A 306 -7.71 -21.26 -14.25
C ALA A 306 -6.37 -21.08 -13.51
N VAL A 307 -5.55 -20.12 -13.96
CA VAL A 307 -4.27 -19.79 -13.34
C VAL A 307 -4.50 -18.86 -12.15
N PRO A 308 -3.92 -19.15 -10.98
CA PRO A 308 -3.92 -18.22 -9.86
C PRO A 308 -3.17 -16.93 -10.17
N LEU A 309 -3.76 -15.80 -9.83
CA LEU A 309 -3.17 -14.47 -9.91
C LEU A 309 -3.10 -13.91 -8.50
N SER A 310 -2.04 -13.19 -8.16
CA SER A 310 -1.98 -12.39 -6.94
C SER A 310 -2.02 -10.91 -7.32
N ILE A 311 -2.88 -10.18 -6.65
CA ILE A 311 -3.00 -8.73 -6.79
C ILE A 311 -2.80 -8.08 -5.44
N ASP A 312 -1.72 -7.35 -5.28
CA ASP A 312 -1.35 -6.72 -4.02
C ASP A 312 -1.89 -5.27 -3.96
N GLY A 313 -1.83 -4.65 -2.79
CA GLY A 313 -2.35 -3.30 -2.59
C GLY A 313 -1.81 -2.29 -3.61
N GLY A 314 -2.69 -1.50 -4.21
CA GLY A 314 -2.39 -0.51 -5.25
C GLY A 314 -2.30 -1.05 -6.67
N GLN A 315 -2.11 -2.35 -6.87
CA GLN A 315 -1.97 -2.95 -8.20
C GLN A 315 -3.28 -3.01 -8.98
N ARG A 316 -3.17 -2.99 -10.30
CA ARG A 316 -4.29 -3.15 -11.23
C ARG A 316 -4.00 -4.24 -12.25
N TYR A 317 -4.99 -5.08 -12.49
CA TYR A 317 -4.97 -6.14 -13.50
C TYR A 317 -6.18 -6.03 -14.40
N ASP A 318 -5.98 -5.97 -15.70
CA ASP A 318 -7.07 -6.06 -16.67
C ASP A 318 -7.13 -7.48 -17.24
N LEU A 319 -8.21 -8.19 -16.92
CA LEU A 319 -8.48 -9.54 -17.43
C LEU A 319 -9.41 -9.45 -18.63
N ARG A 320 -9.01 -10.06 -19.72
CA ARG A 320 -9.77 -10.04 -20.97
C ARG A 320 -10.07 -11.45 -21.46
N PHE A 321 -11.33 -11.74 -21.78
CA PHE A 321 -11.74 -13.06 -22.25
C PHE A 321 -12.93 -12.97 -23.20
N ARG A 322 -13.14 -14.04 -23.96
CA ARG A 322 -14.33 -14.20 -24.79
C ARG A 322 -15.34 -15.06 -24.07
N MET A 323 -16.59 -14.60 -24.04
CA MET A 323 -17.68 -15.38 -23.44
C MET A 323 -17.87 -16.71 -24.17
N PRO A 324 -17.91 -17.85 -23.45
CA PRO A 324 -18.11 -19.16 -24.04
C PRO A 324 -19.55 -19.31 -24.57
N GLU A 325 -19.76 -20.34 -25.41
CA GLU A 325 -21.09 -20.66 -25.91
C GLU A 325 -22.03 -21.15 -24.81
N ASN A 326 -21.48 -21.84 -23.81
CA ASN A 326 -22.23 -22.46 -22.74
C ASN A 326 -21.66 -22.08 -21.37
N GLY A 327 -22.56 -21.71 -20.47
CA GLY A 327 -22.28 -21.47 -19.07
C GLY A 327 -21.71 -20.07 -18.77
N PRO A 328 -21.73 -19.69 -17.50
CA PRO A 328 -21.15 -18.43 -17.03
C PRO A 328 -19.64 -18.54 -16.87
N VAL A 329 -18.98 -17.37 -16.86
CA VAL A 329 -17.58 -17.21 -16.43
C VAL A 329 -17.58 -16.66 -15.02
N ALA A 330 -16.76 -17.23 -14.15
CA ALA A 330 -16.68 -16.83 -12.76
C ALA A 330 -15.27 -16.34 -12.38
N LEU A 331 -15.21 -15.19 -11.71
CA LEU A 331 -14.02 -14.74 -10.98
C LEU A 331 -14.15 -15.17 -9.53
N LEU A 332 -13.17 -15.92 -9.08
CA LEU A 332 -13.05 -16.40 -7.71
C LEU A 332 -11.97 -15.65 -7.00
N ILE A 333 -12.19 -15.35 -5.73
CA ILE A 333 -11.20 -14.67 -4.88
C ILE A 333 -10.93 -15.48 -3.61
N ALA A 334 -9.71 -15.35 -3.10
CA ALA A 334 -9.29 -15.78 -1.78
C ALA A 334 -8.45 -14.64 -1.17
N LYS A 335 -8.57 -14.44 0.13
CA LYS A 335 -7.71 -13.50 0.86
C LYS A 335 -6.38 -14.14 1.17
N ASP A 336 -5.38 -13.33 1.45
CA ASP A 336 -4.13 -13.83 2.00
C ASP A 336 -4.39 -14.61 3.31
N GLY A 337 -3.73 -15.77 3.42
CA GLY A 337 -3.93 -16.72 4.52
C GLY A 337 -5.07 -17.73 4.30
N ASP A 338 -5.96 -17.53 3.32
CA ASP A 338 -6.95 -18.55 2.96
C ASP A 338 -6.26 -19.81 2.38
N GLN A 339 -6.87 -20.97 2.58
CA GLN A 339 -6.34 -22.24 2.06
C GLN A 339 -6.92 -22.59 0.68
N GLN A 340 -8.00 -21.94 0.28
CA GLN A 340 -8.72 -22.19 -0.97
C GLN A 340 -9.56 -20.98 -1.38
N TYR A 341 -9.93 -20.94 -2.65
CA TYR A 341 -10.87 -19.95 -3.15
C TYR A 341 -12.25 -20.06 -2.47
N ALA A 342 -12.93 -18.92 -2.33
CA ALA A 342 -14.32 -18.90 -1.92
C ALA A 342 -15.17 -19.74 -2.89
N LYS A 343 -16.11 -20.51 -2.37
CA LYS A 343 -17.03 -21.33 -3.20
C LYS A 343 -18.02 -20.47 -4.00
N THR A 344 -18.38 -19.32 -3.45
CA THR A 344 -19.23 -18.33 -4.11
C THR A 344 -18.35 -17.41 -4.94
N PRO A 345 -18.63 -17.26 -6.23
CA PRO A 345 -17.88 -16.32 -7.08
C PRO A 345 -18.01 -14.88 -6.58
N ALA A 346 -16.93 -14.12 -6.68
CA ALA A 346 -16.97 -12.67 -6.49
C ALA A 346 -17.63 -11.97 -7.68
N VAL A 347 -17.39 -12.49 -8.90
CA VAL A 347 -18.04 -12.01 -10.12
C VAL A 347 -18.59 -13.20 -10.90
N LEU A 348 -19.78 -13.03 -11.44
CA LEU A 348 -20.39 -13.98 -12.37
C LEU A 348 -20.77 -13.24 -13.65
N VAL A 349 -20.17 -13.63 -14.76
CA VAL A 349 -20.39 -13.01 -16.08
C VAL A 349 -21.23 -13.94 -16.94
N GLY A 350 -22.29 -13.40 -17.54
CA GLY A 350 -23.24 -14.14 -18.37
C GLY A 350 -24.37 -14.78 -17.57
N GLN A 351 -25.12 -15.65 -18.24
CA GLN A 351 -26.30 -16.31 -17.67
C GLN A 351 -25.98 -17.74 -17.24
N GLY A 352 -26.72 -18.25 -16.24
CA GLY A 352 -26.61 -19.60 -15.74
C GLY A 352 -26.13 -19.68 -14.30
N GLN A 353 -26.06 -20.89 -13.78
CA GLN A 353 -25.54 -21.14 -12.43
C GLN A 353 -24.07 -21.55 -12.52
N TYR A 354 -23.26 -20.96 -11.67
CA TYR A 354 -21.89 -21.43 -11.46
C TYR A 354 -21.93 -22.77 -10.74
N VAL A 355 -21.33 -23.79 -11.37
CA VAL A 355 -21.10 -25.09 -10.73
C VAL A 355 -19.63 -25.20 -10.40
N SER A 356 -19.31 -25.31 -9.11
CA SER A 356 -17.93 -25.43 -8.66
C SER A 356 -17.31 -26.70 -9.27
N SER A 357 -16.34 -26.52 -10.16
CA SER A 357 -15.46 -27.57 -10.66
C SER A 357 -14.21 -27.68 -9.78
N ALA A 358 -13.30 -28.60 -10.09
CA ALA A 358 -12.00 -28.67 -9.42
C ALA A 358 -11.26 -27.32 -9.61
N LEU A 359 -10.99 -26.65 -8.49
CA LEU A 359 -10.31 -25.35 -8.47
C LEU A 359 -8.80 -25.55 -8.43
N PRO A 360 -8.02 -24.63 -9.02
CA PRO A 360 -6.58 -24.66 -8.87
C PRO A 360 -6.19 -24.42 -7.41
N SER A 361 -5.06 -24.97 -6.99
CA SER A 361 -4.45 -24.64 -5.70
C SER A 361 -3.93 -23.20 -5.72
N LEU A 362 -4.13 -22.46 -4.64
CA LEU A 362 -3.68 -21.06 -4.51
C LEU A 362 -2.16 -20.91 -4.72
N ASN A 363 -1.38 -21.93 -4.37
CA ASN A 363 0.09 -21.86 -4.32
C ASN A 363 0.78 -22.63 -5.46
N GLN A 364 0.06 -23.03 -6.50
CA GLN A 364 0.64 -23.81 -7.60
C GLN A 364 0.44 -23.10 -8.94
N ASN A 365 1.54 -22.97 -9.71
CA ASN A 365 1.52 -22.37 -11.05
C ASN A 365 0.92 -20.96 -11.08
N GLU A 366 1.23 -20.14 -10.08
CA GLU A 366 0.82 -18.74 -10.03
C GLU A 366 1.33 -17.99 -11.28
N PHE A 367 0.53 -17.03 -11.73
CA PHE A 367 0.89 -16.13 -12.81
C PHE A 367 2.25 -15.45 -12.57
N ASN A 368 3.10 -15.49 -13.58
CA ASN A 368 4.40 -14.85 -13.53
C ASN A 368 4.58 -13.91 -14.73
N PHE A 369 4.42 -12.62 -14.48
CA PHE A 369 4.56 -11.61 -15.52
C PHE A 369 5.96 -11.60 -16.16
N ALA A 370 7.02 -12.06 -15.44
CA ALA A 370 8.39 -12.05 -15.98
C ALA A 370 8.58 -12.98 -17.19
N THR A 371 7.67 -13.92 -17.41
CA THR A 371 7.69 -14.87 -18.53
C THR A 371 6.44 -14.80 -19.39
N TYR A 372 5.51 -13.88 -19.11
CA TYR A 372 4.23 -13.79 -19.80
C TYR A 372 4.25 -12.81 -20.96
N GLY A 373 3.45 -13.09 -21.98
CA GLY A 373 3.39 -12.30 -23.19
C GLY A 373 4.55 -12.55 -24.17
N GLN A 374 4.74 -11.67 -25.12
CA GLN A 374 5.75 -11.78 -26.16
C GLN A 374 6.84 -10.71 -25.99
N PRO A 375 8.10 -11.05 -26.19
CA PRO A 375 9.18 -10.06 -26.16
C PRO A 375 8.94 -8.95 -27.20
N ARG A 376 9.29 -7.75 -26.83
CA ARG A 376 9.32 -6.57 -27.70
C ARG A 376 10.49 -5.68 -27.28
N THR A 377 11.03 -4.93 -28.22
CA THR A 377 12.04 -3.89 -27.90
C THR A 377 11.40 -2.85 -26.99
N ASP A 378 12.12 -2.50 -25.93
CA ASP A 378 11.74 -1.45 -24.98
C ASP A 378 12.84 -0.36 -24.98
N PRO A 379 12.48 0.92 -24.80
CA PRO A 379 13.46 2.00 -24.68
C PRO A 379 14.44 1.81 -23.53
N ILE A 380 14.02 1.17 -22.44
CA ILE A 380 14.84 0.91 -21.26
C ILE A 380 15.11 -0.59 -21.16
N THR A 381 16.38 -0.96 -21.20
CA THR A 381 16.85 -2.36 -21.14
C THR A 381 17.99 -2.50 -20.14
N LEU A 382 18.40 -3.73 -19.86
CA LEU A 382 19.59 -3.99 -19.01
C LEU A 382 20.89 -3.43 -19.60
N GLN A 383 20.94 -3.17 -20.90
CA GLN A 383 22.09 -2.57 -21.60
C GLN A 383 22.04 -1.05 -21.64
N SER A 384 20.98 -0.44 -21.17
CA SER A 384 20.88 1.04 -21.07
C SER A 384 21.95 1.57 -20.11
N HIS A 385 22.43 2.77 -20.40
CA HIS A 385 23.33 3.47 -19.49
C HIS A 385 22.50 4.12 -18.39
N PHE A 386 22.70 3.70 -17.14
CA PHE A 386 22.03 4.26 -15.98
C PHE A 386 22.91 5.34 -15.35
N ASP A 387 22.35 6.55 -15.19
CA ASP A 387 23.07 7.69 -14.58
C ASP A 387 23.31 7.46 -13.08
N ALA A 388 22.38 6.76 -12.42
CA ALA A 388 22.51 6.35 -11.03
C ALA A 388 21.79 5.03 -10.75
N THR A 389 22.29 4.30 -9.75
CA THR A 389 21.68 3.05 -9.26
C THR A 389 21.60 3.13 -7.74
N TYR A 390 20.42 2.87 -7.20
CA TYR A 390 20.15 2.86 -5.76
C TYR A 390 19.63 1.49 -5.34
N THR A 391 20.15 0.97 -4.22
CA THR A 391 19.62 -0.23 -3.57
C THR A 391 18.68 0.17 -2.45
N ILE A 392 17.51 -0.46 -2.42
CA ILE A 392 16.46 -0.24 -1.43
C ILE A 392 16.16 -1.57 -0.77
N SER A 393 16.72 -1.76 0.44
CA SER A 393 16.49 -2.94 1.26
C SER A 393 15.23 -2.74 2.10
N LEU A 394 14.27 -3.64 1.95
CA LEU A 394 12.99 -3.65 2.64
C LEU A 394 13.12 -4.45 3.93
N GLY A 395 12.64 -3.91 5.04
CA GLY A 395 12.77 -4.58 6.32
C GLY A 395 11.82 -4.08 7.40
N PHE A 396 11.86 -4.71 8.56
CA PHE A 396 11.13 -4.24 9.74
C PHE A 396 11.90 -4.52 11.02
N THR A 397 11.52 -3.83 12.08
CA THR A 397 11.98 -4.06 13.45
C THR A 397 10.84 -3.84 14.44
N ILE A 398 11.03 -4.28 15.67
CA ILE A 398 10.12 -3.92 16.77
C ILE A 398 10.68 -2.68 17.47
N GLY A 399 9.85 -1.67 17.60
CA GLY A 399 10.29 -0.39 18.17
C GLY A 399 9.14 0.56 18.45
N PHE A 400 9.35 1.82 18.11
CA PHE A 400 8.36 2.88 18.28
C PHE A 400 8.30 3.69 16.99
N SER A 401 7.09 3.93 16.49
CA SER A 401 6.82 4.84 15.37
C SER A 401 5.77 5.86 15.80
N ASN A 402 6.08 7.14 15.62
CA ASN A 402 5.23 8.29 16.01
C ASN A 402 4.58 8.14 17.40
N GLY A 403 5.38 7.76 18.41
CA GLY A 403 4.95 7.59 19.80
C GLY A 403 4.17 6.31 20.09
N ARG A 404 4.04 5.38 19.15
CA ARG A 404 3.32 4.10 19.31
C ARG A 404 4.31 2.93 19.30
N PRO A 405 4.25 1.99 20.26
CA PRO A 405 5.04 0.76 20.24
C PRO A 405 4.45 -0.21 19.20
N GLY A 406 5.32 -0.91 18.48
CA GLY A 406 4.88 -1.88 17.49
C GLY A 406 5.93 -2.22 16.46
N PRO A 407 5.51 -2.81 15.34
CA PRO A 407 6.38 -2.96 14.18
C PRO A 407 6.72 -1.58 13.60
N VAL A 408 7.96 -1.42 13.18
CA VAL A 408 8.48 -0.26 12.46
C VAL A 408 9.05 -0.78 11.15
N PHE A 409 8.47 -0.37 10.04
CA PHE A 409 8.92 -0.79 8.73
C PHE A 409 9.99 0.17 8.20
N THR A 410 10.97 -0.38 7.50
CA THR A 410 12.17 0.38 7.17
C THR A 410 12.55 0.24 5.71
N LEU A 411 13.11 1.32 5.17
CA LEU A 411 13.84 1.36 3.90
C LEU A 411 15.31 1.65 4.21
N ASN A 412 16.19 0.74 3.82
CA ASN A 412 17.63 0.79 4.15
C ASN A 412 17.88 0.89 5.67
N GLY A 413 17.07 0.16 6.46
CA GLY A 413 17.19 0.11 7.92
C GLY A 413 16.73 1.38 8.67
N LYS A 414 16.11 2.33 7.97
CA LYS A 414 15.57 3.56 8.56
C LYS A 414 14.09 3.70 8.21
N SER A 415 13.32 4.31 9.11
CA SER A 415 11.92 4.64 8.93
C SER A 415 11.72 6.14 8.77
N PHE A 416 10.67 6.54 8.06
CA PHE A 416 10.26 7.93 7.96
C PHE A 416 10.09 8.54 9.38
N PRO A 417 10.53 9.81 9.59
CA PRO A 417 11.09 10.76 8.62
C PRO A 417 12.62 10.67 8.43
N ASN A 418 13.26 9.61 8.91
CA ASN A 418 14.72 9.44 8.84
C ASN A 418 15.17 8.52 7.70
N SER A 419 14.25 8.06 6.84
CA SER A 419 14.57 7.31 5.62
C SER A 419 15.40 8.18 4.67
N PRO A 420 16.37 7.57 3.94
CA PRO A 420 17.23 8.35 3.03
C PRO A 420 16.40 8.87 1.85
N GLU A 421 16.70 10.08 1.40
CA GLU A 421 16.16 10.62 0.16
C GLU A 421 16.99 10.17 -1.05
N ILE A 422 16.33 9.94 -2.19
CA ILE A 422 16.98 9.68 -3.47
C ILE A 422 16.92 10.97 -4.29
N VAL A 423 18.09 11.57 -4.54
CA VAL A 423 18.19 12.80 -5.32
C VAL A 423 18.43 12.44 -6.79
N VAL A 424 17.56 12.95 -7.68
CA VAL A 424 17.63 12.69 -9.12
C VAL A 424 17.63 14.02 -9.89
N LYS A 425 18.33 14.08 -11.05
CA LYS A 425 18.32 15.26 -11.91
C LYS A 425 17.39 15.05 -13.11
N PRO A 426 16.71 16.10 -13.60
CA PRO A 426 15.90 15.99 -14.80
C PRO A 426 16.66 15.35 -15.97
N GLY A 427 16.01 14.39 -16.63
CA GLY A 427 16.54 13.65 -17.77
C GLY A 427 17.42 12.44 -17.45
N GLN A 428 17.76 12.20 -16.19
CA GLN A 428 18.51 11.01 -15.80
C GLN A 428 17.68 9.74 -15.96
N LEU A 429 18.34 8.64 -16.34
CA LEU A 429 17.81 7.30 -16.27
C LEU A 429 18.29 6.64 -14.97
N ILE A 430 17.36 6.40 -14.07
CA ILE A 430 17.61 5.90 -12.72
C ILE A 430 17.25 4.41 -12.64
N ARG A 431 18.13 3.62 -12.03
CA ARG A 431 17.86 2.22 -11.67
C ARG A 431 17.65 2.10 -10.17
N LEU A 432 16.57 1.44 -9.77
CA LEU A 432 16.30 1.05 -8.39
C LEU A 432 16.42 -0.47 -8.28
N HIS A 433 17.19 -0.94 -7.30
CA HIS A 433 17.27 -2.34 -6.93
C HIS A 433 16.52 -2.54 -5.62
N PHE A 434 15.32 -3.12 -5.69
CA PHE A 434 14.56 -3.52 -4.50
C PHE A 434 14.97 -4.92 -4.07
N GLU A 435 15.20 -5.10 -2.76
CA GLU A 435 15.47 -6.41 -2.18
C GLU A 435 14.70 -6.58 -0.86
N ASN A 436 14.04 -7.71 -0.70
CA ASN A 436 13.38 -8.12 0.51
C ASN A 436 14.08 -9.36 1.08
N ASN A 437 15.16 -9.13 1.82
CA ASN A 437 16.04 -10.20 2.34
C ASN A 437 15.53 -10.80 3.66
N ALA A 438 14.41 -10.28 4.19
CA ALA A 438 13.84 -10.68 5.46
C ALA A 438 12.44 -11.28 5.29
N ASP A 439 11.99 -12.03 6.29
CA ASP A 439 10.58 -12.46 6.39
C ASP A 439 9.69 -11.29 6.88
N SER A 440 9.80 -10.13 6.22
CA SER A 440 9.11 -8.89 6.62
C SER A 440 7.72 -8.74 6.00
N GLY A 441 7.25 -9.74 5.28
CA GLY A 441 5.98 -9.71 4.55
C GLY A 441 6.13 -9.24 3.10
N ILE A 442 5.00 -9.03 2.45
CA ILE A 442 4.93 -8.53 1.06
C ILE A 442 4.93 -7.00 1.11
N HIS A 443 5.74 -6.40 0.27
CA HIS A 443 5.84 -4.95 0.14
C HIS A 443 5.53 -4.52 -1.30
N PRO A 444 4.30 -4.10 -1.61
CA PRO A 444 3.99 -3.42 -2.87
C PRO A 444 4.57 -2.00 -2.82
N MET A 445 5.72 -1.81 -3.48
CA MET A 445 6.43 -0.52 -3.51
C MET A 445 5.92 0.34 -4.64
N HIS A 446 5.33 1.47 -4.30
CA HIS A 446 4.73 2.42 -5.22
C HIS A 446 5.58 3.68 -5.36
N LEU A 447 5.80 4.11 -6.59
CA LEU A 447 6.47 5.36 -6.93
C LEU A 447 5.47 6.34 -7.54
N HIS A 448 5.30 7.49 -6.91
CA HIS A 448 4.47 8.58 -7.42
C HIS A 448 5.04 9.21 -8.68
N GLY A 449 4.17 9.63 -9.58
CA GLY A 449 4.47 10.49 -10.72
C GLY A 449 5.38 9.90 -11.80
N HIS A 450 5.80 8.64 -11.67
CA HIS A 450 6.69 7.97 -12.62
C HIS A 450 6.23 6.53 -12.89
N THR A 451 6.56 6.04 -14.07
CA THR A 451 6.36 4.64 -14.45
C THR A 451 7.68 3.89 -14.37
N LEU A 452 7.67 2.72 -13.73
CA LEU A 452 8.81 1.83 -13.57
C LEU A 452 8.86 0.80 -14.69
N THR A 453 9.93 0.72 -15.47
CA THR A 453 10.22 -0.41 -16.35
C THR A 453 10.89 -1.52 -15.57
N VAL A 454 10.31 -2.72 -15.54
CA VAL A 454 10.89 -3.88 -14.85
C VAL A 454 11.97 -4.51 -15.69
N LEU A 455 13.20 -4.59 -15.17
CA LEU A 455 14.37 -5.13 -15.86
C LEU A 455 14.66 -6.57 -15.48
N THR A 456 14.63 -6.88 -14.17
CA THR A 456 14.88 -8.22 -13.65
C THR A 456 13.92 -8.58 -12.52
N LYS A 457 13.69 -9.89 -12.38
CA LYS A 457 13.15 -10.52 -11.18
C LYS A 457 14.16 -11.54 -10.67
N ASN A 458 14.60 -11.42 -9.41
CA ASN A 458 15.61 -12.30 -8.78
C ASN A 458 16.89 -12.41 -9.62
N GLY A 459 17.38 -11.29 -10.14
CA GLY A 459 18.57 -11.19 -10.98
C GLY A 459 18.43 -11.78 -12.39
N ARG A 460 17.23 -12.22 -12.81
CA ARG A 460 16.96 -12.75 -14.14
C ARG A 460 16.16 -11.74 -14.96
N ALA A 461 16.62 -11.46 -16.18
CA ALA A 461 15.89 -10.62 -17.12
C ALA A 461 14.50 -11.19 -17.41
N LEU A 462 13.55 -10.31 -17.68
CA LEU A 462 12.24 -10.73 -18.17
C LEU A 462 12.37 -11.42 -19.53
N ALA A 463 11.66 -12.53 -19.70
CA ALA A 463 11.66 -13.33 -20.93
C ALA A 463 10.39 -13.15 -21.77
N GLY A 464 9.36 -12.50 -21.18
CA GLY A 464 8.08 -12.22 -21.83
C GLY A 464 7.99 -10.80 -22.40
N SER A 465 6.81 -10.21 -22.25
CA SER A 465 6.56 -8.80 -22.58
C SER A 465 7.44 -7.88 -21.72
N PRO A 466 7.91 -6.74 -22.22
CA PRO A 466 8.27 -5.64 -21.35
C PRO A 466 7.11 -5.30 -20.40
N VAL A 467 7.43 -5.02 -19.15
CA VAL A 467 6.45 -4.75 -18.09
C VAL A 467 6.72 -3.37 -17.50
N HIS A 468 5.68 -2.56 -17.48
CA HIS A 468 5.67 -1.23 -16.90
C HIS A 468 4.68 -1.21 -15.75
N LEU A 469 5.10 -0.70 -14.59
CA LEU A 469 4.31 -0.68 -13.37
C LEU A 469 4.52 0.66 -12.67
N ASP A 470 3.64 1.02 -11.78
CA ASP A 470 3.90 2.03 -10.75
C ASP A 470 4.01 1.42 -9.35
N THR A 471 3.56 0.15 -9.22
CA THR A 471 3.55 -0.59 -7.95
C THR A 471 4.16 -1.97 -8.13
N ILE A 472 5.38 -2.17 -7.61
CA ILE A 472 6.09 -3.45 -7.69
C ILE A 472 6.04 -4.21 -6.36
N SER A 473 5.39 -5.36 -6.35
CA SER A 473 5.32 -6.24 -5.17
C SER A 473 6.59 -7.03 -4.98
N VAL A 474 7.28 -6.80 -3.87
CA VAL A 474 8.50 -7.50 -3.48
C VAL A 474 8.18 -8.44 -2.33
N ARG A 475 8.08 -9.73 -2.63
CA ARG A 475 7.82 -10.79 -1.63
C ARG A 475 9.08 -11.13 -0.83
N PRO A 476 8.96 -11.80 0.33
CA PRO A 476 10.10 -12.32 1.05
C PRO A 476 11.07 -13.07 0.13
N HIS A 477 12.35 -12.76 0.22
CA HIS A 477 13.44 -13.33 -0.59
C HIS A 477 13.37 -13.04 -2.10
N GLU A 478 12.56 -12.08 -2.53
CA GLU A 478 12.56 -11.58 -3.91
C GLU A 478 13.38 -10.29 -4.04
N SER A 479 13.90 -10.08 -5.25
CA SER A 479 14.52 -8.83 -5.65
C SER A 479 14.10 -8.44 -7.07
N TYR A 480 14.06 -7.13 -7.31
CA TYR A 480 13.74 -6.56 -8.62
C TYR A 480 14.69 -5.43 -8.96
N ASP A 481 15.15 -5.42 -10.20
CA ASP A 481 15.69 -4.21 -10.80
C ASP A 481 14.60 -3.54 -11.62
N VAL A 482 14.35 -2.29 -11.34
CA VAL A 482 13.43 -1.45 -12.12
C VAL A 482 14.12 -0.16 -12.51
N ALA A 483 13.64 0.51 -13.55
CA ALA A 483 14.21 1.79 -13.97
C ALA A 483 13.11 2.76 -14.40
N PHE A 484 13.41 4.06 -14.25
CA PHE A 484 12.55 5.14 -14.71
C PHE A 484 13.36 6.33 -15.21
N TYR A 485 12.78 7.09 -16.12
CA TYR A 485 13.32 8.41 -16.48
C TYR A 485 12.88 9.44 -15.46
N ALA A 486 13.82 10.22 -14.97
CA ALA A 486 13.56 11.39 -14.13
C ALA A 486 13.08 12.57 -15.00
N ASP A 487 11.87 12.48 -15.56
CA ASP A 487 11.29 13.42 -16.53
C ASP A 487 10.09 14.22 -15.99
N ASN A 488 9.75 14.00 -14.73
CA ASN A 488 8.66 14.70 -14.04
C ASN A 488 9.21 15.41 -12.79
N PRO A 489 9.73 16.64 -12.88
CA PRO A 489 10.34 17.34 -11.75
C PRO A 489 9.37 17.54 -10.59
N GLY A 490 9.83 17.26 -9.35
CA GLY A 490 8.99 17.35 -8.17
C GLY A 490 9.60 16.77 -6.90
N LEU A 491 8.75 16.62 -5.90
CA LEU A 491 8.97 15.88 -4.66
C LEU A 491 8.01 14.71 -4.66
N TRP A 492 8.53 13.49 -4.82
CA TRP A 492 7.71 12.31 -5.05
C TRP A 492 7.89 11.28 -3.94
N MET A 493 6.80 10.73 -3.44
CA MET A 493 6.87 9.63 -2.49
C MET A 493 7.20 8.31 -3.20
N LEU A 494 8.04 7.52 -2.54
CA LEU A 494 8.26 6.11 -2.81
C LEU A 494 7.95 5.37 -1.52
N HIS A 495 6.83 4.67 -1.47
CA HIS A 495 6.36 4.06 -0.24
C HIS A 495 5.78 2.66 -0.46
N CYS A 496 5.61 1.90 0.63
CA CYS A 496 4.89 0.64 0.58
C CYS A 496 3.40 0.89 0.47
N HIS A 497 2.72 0.29 -0.51
CA HIS A 497 1.27 0.42 -0.67
C HIS A 497 0.46 -0.58 0.18
N ASN A 498 1.10 -1.37 1.04
CA ASN A 498 0.47 -1.77 2.27
C ASN A 498 0.49 -0.54 3.19
N LEU A 499 -0.60 0.20 3.22
CA LEU A 499 -0.68 1.50 3.90
C LEU A 499 -0.48 1.37 5.43
N TYR A 500 -0.67 0.17 6.00
CA TYR A 500 -0.27 -0.09 7.38
C TYR A 500 1.27 -0.03 7.53
N HIS A 501 2.03 -0.55 6.55
CA HIS A 501 3.50 -0.46 6.56
C HIS A 501 3.97 0.98 6.35
N ALA A 502 3.34 1.72 5.45
CA ALA A 502 3.61 3.13 5.23
C ALA A 502 3.37 3.95 6.51
N ASN A 503 2.18 3.84 7.12
CA ASN A 503 1.84 4.49 8.40
C ASN A 503 2.82 4.14 9.55
N HIS A 504 3.57 3.05 9.42
CA HIS A 504 4.61 2.64 10.35
C HIS A 504 6.05 2.87 9.83
N GLY A 505 6.20 3.81 8.89
CA GLY A 505 7.47 4.41 8.47
C GLY A 505 8.11 3.85 7.20
N MET A 506 7.39 3.07 6.37
CA MET A 506 7.95 2.53 5.12
C MET A 506 7.79 3.49 3.95
N ASP A 507 8.35 4.69 4.11
CA ASP A 507 8.28 5.80 3.16
C ASP A 507 9.66 6.42 2.94
N MET A 508 9.91 6.89 1.74
CA MET A 508 11.06 7.71 1.37
C MET A 508 10.70 8.66 0.22
N MET A 509 11.59 9.61 -0.06
CA MET A 509 11.36 10.60 -1.11
C MET A 509 12.31 10.43 -2.28
N ILE A 510 11.80 10.60 -3.49
CA ILE A 510 12.55 10.91 -4.70
C ILE A 510 12.48 12.43 -4.89
N VAL A 511 13.62 13.09 -4.83
CA VAL A 511 13.72 14.54 -4.75
C VAL A 511 14.44 15.08 -5.97
N TYR A 512 13.83 16.03 -6.66
CA TYR A 512 14.49 16.82 -7.68
C TYR A 512 15.09 18.07 -7.04
N PRO A 513 16.38 18.41 -7.33
CA PRO A 513 17.04 19.58 -6.77
C PRO A 513 16.31 20.88 -7.13
N ASN A 514 16.40 21.85 -6.24
CA ASN A 514 15.81 23.17 -6.43
C ASN A 514 14.28 23.20 -6.56
N ILE A 515 13.58 22.16 -6.07
CA ILE A 515 12.14 22.22 -5.84
C ILE A 515 11.89 22.59 -4.38
N SER A 516 11.02 23.57 -4.16
CA SER A 516 10.63 24.01 -2.83
C SER A 516 9.14 23.84 -2.59
N THR A 517 8.79 23.45 -1.36
CA THR A 517 7.39 23.38 -0.91
C THR A 517 7.17 24.26 0.30
N PRO A 518 6.05 25.02 0.36
CA PRO A 518 5.66 25.78 1.55
C PRO A 518 4.99 24.91 2.60
N TYR A 519 4.63 23.69 2.23
CA TYR A 519 3.88 22.76 3.09
C TYR A 519 4.80 22.01 4.05
N ALA A 520 4.23 21.42 5.09
CA ALA A 520 4.98 20.64 6.06
C ALA A 520 4.12 19.52 6.63
N ILE A 521 4.76 18.43 7.01
CA ILE A 521 4.15 17.29 7.71
C ILE A 521 4.27 17.53 9.22
N GLY A 522 3.31 17.05 10.00
CA GLY A 522 3.36 17.00 11.46
C GLY A 522 2.21 17.72 12.17
N ASN A 523 2.25 17.68 13.51
CA ASN A 523 1.15 18.17 14.34
C ASN A 523 0.83 19.65 14.17
N ALA A 524 1.83 20.49 13.90
CA ALA A 524 1.63 21.93 13.71
C ALA A 524 0.85 22.27 12.43
N SER A 525 0.93 21.44 11.41
CA SER A 525 0.21 21.61 10.14
C SER A 525 -1.09 20.80 10.07
N GLY A 526 -1.15 19.67 10.76
CA GLY A 526 -2.22 18.68 10.66
C GLY A 526 -2.14 17.81 9.41
N ASN A 527 -0.99 17.82 8.73
CA ASN A 527 -0.74 17.00 7.56
C ASN A 527 -0.01 15.72 7.94
N PHE A 528 -0.58 14.58 7.59
CA PHE A 528 -0.01 13.26 7.79
C PHE A 528 -0.29 12.44 6.52
N PRO A 529 0.68 12.32 5.59
CA PRO A 529 0.44 11.65 4.31
C PRO A 529 0.09 10.16 4.48
N ASP A 530 0.66 9.49 5.53
CA ASP A 530 0.42 8.07 5.83
C ASP A 530 0.17 7.79 7.30
#